data_fe0372aa3be39eee0e3fe1fb2d509f3d
#
_entry.id   fe0372aa3be39eee0e3fe1fb2d509f3d
#
_cell.length_a   1.000
_cell.length_b   1.000
_cell.length_c   1.000
_cell.angle_alpha   90.00
_cell.angle_beta   90.00
_cell.angle_gamma   90.00
#
_symmetry.space_group_name_H-M   'P 1'
#
loop_
_entity.id
_entity.type
_entity.pdbx_description
1 polymer ?
#
loop_
_entity_poly.entity_id
_entity_poly.type
_entity_poly.pdbx_seq_one_letter_code
_entity_poly.pdbx_strand_id
1 'polypeptide(L)'
;SVTLTGSLLAIDAPVIASGATTPNNRVADDQGFLRQWSKVAKERKLQRLYIGEPSAEAVAAQMPDLILISATGGDSALALYDQLSTIAPTLIINYDDKSWQSLLTQLGEITGHEKQAAERIAQFDKQLAAAKEQIKLPPQPVTAIVYTAAAHSANLWTPESAQGQMLEQLGFTLAKLPAGLNASQSQGKRHDIIQLGGENLAAGLNGESLFLFAGDQKDADAIYANPLLAHLPAVQNKQVYALGTETFRLDYYSATQVLERLKALF
;
A
#
# COMPACT_ATOMS: atom_id res chain seq x y z
N SER A 1 6.60 -6.00 -10.62
CA SER A 1 6.33 -5.38 -9.30
C SER A 1 5.06 -5.97 -8.71
N VAL A 2 5.16 -6.56 -7.53
CA VAL A 2 3.99 -7.07 -6.81
C VAL A 2 3.00 -5.96 -6.46
N THR A 3 3.48 -4.72 -6.30
CA THR A 3 2.63 -3.56 -6.05
C THR A 3 1.79 -3.17 -7.28
N LEU A 4 2.34 -3.26 -8.48
CA LEU A 4 1.62 -2.91 -9.72
C LEU A 4 0.64 -3.98 -10.17
N THR A 5 0.89 -5.24 -9.82
CA THR A 5 0.13 -6.40 -10.30
C THR A 5 -1.35 -6.32 -9.96
N GLY A 6 -1.70 -5.91 -8.74
CA GLY A 6 -3.11 -5.79 -8.34
C GLY A 6 -3.90 -4.82 -9.21
N SER A 7 -3.32 -3.68 -9.54
CA SER A 7 -3.95 -2.68 -10.43
C SER A 7 -4.15 -3.24 -11.85
N LEU A 8 -3.18 -3.97 -12.37
CA LEU A 8 -3.29 -4.62 -13.69
C LEU A 8 -4.36 -5.70 -13.71
N LEU A 9 -4.47 -6.49 -12.66
CA LEU A 9 -5.54 -7.50 -12.52
C LEU A 9 -6.92 -6.85 -12.46
N ALA A 10 -7.05 -5.71 -11.79
CA ALA A 10 -8.32 -5.00 -11.63
C ALA A 10 -8.91 -4.49 -12.95
N ILE A 11 -8.08 -4.23 -13.95
CA ILE A 11 -8.49 -3.75 -15.27
C ILE A 11 -8.47 -4.82 -16.35
N ASP A 12 -8.34 -6.08 -15.96
CA ASP A 12 -8.27 -7.24 -16.86
C ASP A 12 -7.13 -7.17 -17.87
N ALA A 13 -6.05 -6.48 -17.56
CA ALA A 13 -4.85 -6.50 -18.38
C ALA A 13 -4.27 -7.92 -18.43
N PRO A 14 -3.65 -8.34 -19.56
CA PRO A 14 -3.19 -9.72 -19.74
C PRO A 14 -1.89 -10.00 -18.99
N VAL A 15 -1.94 -9.90 -17.66
CA VAL A 15 -0.81 -10.21 -16.77
C VAL A 15 -0.60 -11.72 -16.74
N ILE A 16 0.59 -12.16 -17.12
CA ILE A 16 0.93 -13.59 -17.14
C ILE A 16 1.75 -13.99 -15.91
N ALA A 17 2.54 -13.08 -15.37
CA ALA A 17 3.44 -13.39 -14.26
C ALA A 17 3.74 -12.14 -13.42
N SER A 18 4.13 -12.36 -12.18
CA SER A 18 4.50 -11.31 -11.24
C SER A 18 5.64 -11.75 -10.32
N GLY A 19 6.49 -10.80 -9.95
CA GLY A 19 7.32 -10.94 -8.77
C GLY A 19 6.45 -11.10 -7.53
N ALA A 20 7.02 -11.66 -6.48
CA ALA A 20 6.34 -11.94 -5.22
C ALA A 20 7.19 -11.48 -4.03
N THR A 21 6.54 -11.27 -2.90
CA THR A 21 7.20 -11.07 -1.61
C THR A 21 7.32 -12.40 -0.86
N THR A 22 7.83 -12.40 0.35
CA THR A 22 7.96 -13.60 1.16
C THR A 22 6.60 -14.25 1.38
N PRO A 23 6.42 -15.53 1.03
CA PRO A 23 5.17 -16.24 1.23
C PRO A 23 4.76 -16.38 2.69
N ASN A 24 3.46 -16.50 2.92
CA ASN A 24 2.87 -16.79 4.23
C ASN A 24 3.24 -15.79 5.32
N ASN A 25 3.46 -14.55 4.94
CA ASN A 25 3.62 -13.47 5.90
C ASN A 25 2.29 -12.75 6.16
N ARG A 26 2.33 -11.68 6.94
CA ARG A 26 1.13 -10.91 7.30
C ARG A 26 0.33 -10.42 6.07
N VAL A 27 1.01 -9.98 5.01
CA VAL A 27 0.38 -9.32 3.86
C VAL A 27 0.30 -10.19 2.61
N ALA A 28 0.93 -11.37 2.62
CA ALA A 28 1.06 -12.22 1.45
C ALA A 28 0.55 -13.65 1.69
N ASP A 29 0.07 -14.27 0.62
CA ASP A 29 -0.41 -15.65 0.60
C ASP A 29 0.73 -16.69 0.50
N ASP A 30 0.38 -17.93 0.24
CA ASP A 30 1.32 -19.04 0.09
C ASP A 30 2.23 -18.94 -1.14
N GLN A 31 1.89 -18.09 -2.11
CA GLN A 31 2.71 -17.78 -3.27
C GLN A 31 3.58 -16.51 -3.08
N GLY A 32 3.33 -15.73 -2.05
CA GLY A 32 3.93 -14.42 -1.87
C GLY A 32 3.21 -13.31 -2.64
N PHE A 33 1.99 -13.56 -3.08
CA PHE A 33 1.11 -12.55 -3.68
C PHE A 33 0.31 -11.84 -2.60
N LEU A 34 0.02 -10.55 -2.81
CA LEU A 34 -0.69 -9.76 -1.81
C LEU A 34 -2.12 -10.28 -1.62
N ARG A 35 -2.56 -10.33 -0.36
CA ARG A 35 -3.82 -10.99 0.02
C ARG A 35 -5.05 -10.42 -0.66
N GLN A 36 -5.09 -9.10 -0.91
CA GLN A 36 -6.24 -8.43 -1.49
C GLN A 36 -6.59 -8.91 -2.91
N TRP A 37 -5.61 -9.40 -3.67
CA TRP A 37 -5.83 -9.92 -5.03
C TRP A 37 -5.40 -11.38 -5.22
N SER A 38 -5.05 -12.06 -4.14
CA SER A 38 -4.59 -13.47 -4.15
C SER A 38 -5.58 -14.41 -4.85
N LYS A 39 -6.87 -14.27 -4.56
CA LYS A 39 -7.92 -15.09 -5.20
C LYS A 39 -7.95 -14.89 -6.72
N VAL A 40 -7.91 -13.65 -7.17
CA VAL A 40 -7.91 -13.32 -8.62
C VAL A 40 -6.67 -13.89 -9.30
N ALA A 41 -5.51 -13.79 -8.66
CA ALA A 41 -4.27 -14.36 -9.18
C ALA A 41 -4.36 -15.88 -9.36
N LYS A 42 -4.94 -16.60 -8.40
CA LYS A 42 -5.15 -18.04 -8.47
C LYS A 42 -6.14 -18.41 -9.59
N GLU A 43 -7.25 -17.72 -9.70
CA GLU A 43 -8.26 -17.92 -10.75
C GLU A 43 -7.68 -17.73 -12.15
N ARG A 44 -6.79 -16.75 -12.31
CA ARG A 44 -6.12 -16.45 -13.59
C ARG A 44 -4.82 -17.21 -13.80
N LYS A 45 -4.44 -18.08 -12.88
CA LYS A 45 -3.21 -18.90 -12.94
C LYS A 45 -1.95 -18.07 -13.13
N LEU A 46 -1.87 -16.95 -12.40
CA LEU A 46 -0.73 -16.06 -12.45
C LEU A 46 0.54 -16.79 -12.00
N GLN A 47 1.60 -16.70 -12.81
CA GLN A 47 2.88 -17.33 -12.51
C GLN A 47 3.71 -16.47 -11.57
N ARG A 48 4.37 -17.09 -10.59
CA ARG A 48 5.34 -16.43 -9.75
C ARG A 48 6.71 -16.44 -10.42
N LEU A 49 7.30 -15.25 -10.61
CA LEU A 49 8.62 -15.09 -11.24
C LEU A 49 9.76 -15.40 -10.25
N TYR A 50 9.70 -14.77 -9.08
CA TYR A 50 10.72 -14.87 -8.04
C TYR A 50 10.14 -14.38 -6.72
N ILE A 51 10.84 -14.66 -5.63
CA ILE A 51 10.49 -14.20 -4.29
C ILE A 51 11.52 -13.16 -3.85
N GLY A 52 11.07 -11.92 -3.64
CA GLY A 52 11.93 -10.82 -3.19
C GLY A 52 12.92 -10.36 -4.25
N GLU A 53 14.08 -10.99 -4.32
CA GLU A 53 15.17 -10.61 -5.24
C GLU A 53 14.76 -10.81 -6.71
N PRO A 54 14.82 -9.77 -7.56
CA PRO A 54 14.47 -9.88 -8.97
C PRO A 54 15.42 -10.81 -9.74
N SER A 55 14.86 -11.57 -10.68
CA SER A 55 15.59 -12.48 -11.56
C SER A 55 15.22 -12.22 -13.03
N ALA A 56 16.18 -11.73 -13.80
CA ALA A 56 15.99 -11.53 -15.25
C ALA A 56 15.77 -12.85 -15.99
N GLU A 57 16.41 -13.92 -15.55
CA GLU A 57 16.22 -15.26 -16.15
C GLU A 57 14.78 -15.76 -15.99
N ALA A 58 14.19 -15.58 -14.81
CA ALA A 58 12.80 -15.95 -14.55
C ALA A 58 11.84 -15.16 -15.44
N VAL A 59 12.11 -13.88 -15.66
CA VAL A 59 11.32 -13.02 -16.56
C VAL A 59 11.46 -13.50 -18.02
N ALA A 60 12.68 -13.76 -18.48
CA ALA A 60 12.94 -14.22 -19.84
C ALA A 60 12.23 -15.55 -20.15
N ALA A 61 12.16 -16.46 -19.16
CA ALA A 61 11.48 -17.75 -19.31
C ALA A 61 9.97 -17.61 -19.62
N GLN A 62 9.35 -16.50 -19.24
CA GLN A 62 7.93 -16.25 -19.52
C GLN A 62 7.67 -15.68 -20.93
N MET A 63 8.70 -15.28 -21.64
CA MET A 63 8.60 -14.67 -22.98
C MET A 63 7.57 -13.52 -23.01
N PRO A 64 7.71 -12.49 -22.14
CA PRO A 64 6.73 -11.43 -22.08
C PRO A 64 6.83 -10.50 -23.29
N ASP A 65 5.73 -9.86 -23.67
CA ASP A 65 5.68 -8.79 -24.66
C ASP A 65 5.95 -7.41 -24.08
N LEU A 66 5.75 -7.26 -22.77
CA LEU A 66 5.91 -6.02 -22.02
C LEU A 66 6.33 -6.32 -20.58
N ILE A 67 7.25 -5.56 -20.06
CA ILE A 67 7.72 -5.65 -18.67
C ILE A 67 7.44 -4.34 -17.97
N LEU A 68 6.77 -4.39 -16.80
CA LEU A 68 6.52 -3.24 -15.94
C LEU A 68 7.29 -3.40 -14.63
N ILE A 69 8.10 -2.42 -14.31
CA ILE A 69 8.87 -2.38 -13.06
C ILE A 69 8.54 -1.11 -12.29
N SER A 70 8.59 -1.18 -10.96
CA SER A 70 8.41 0.00 -10.13
C SER A 70 9.70 0.81 -9.99
N ALA A 71 9.56 2.13 -9.94
CA ALA A 71 10.68 3.05 -9.76
C ALA A 71 11.29 2.98 -8.36
N THR A 72 10.46 2.66 -7.35
CA THR A 72 10.84 2.61 -5.94
C THR A 72 10.21 1.41 -5.24
N GLY A 73 10.56 1.23 -3.97
CA GLY A 73 10.02 0.20 -3.11
C GLY A 73 10.87 -1.07 -3.08
N GLY A 74 10.61 -1.92 -2.08
CA GLY A 74 11.32 -3.18 -1.91
C GLY A 74 11.07 -4.19 -3.02
N ASP A 75 10.05 -3.98 -3.82
CA ASP A 75 9.68 -4.80 -4.97
C ASP A 75 10.21 -4.26 -6.32
N SER A 76 11.06 -3.22 -6.28
CA SER A 76 11.63 -2.63 -7.49
C SER A 76 12.69 -3.54 -8.13
N ALA A 77 12.58 -3.72 -9.43
CA ALA A 77 13.59 -4.37 -10.25
C ALA A 77 14.43 -3.36 -11.06
N LEU A 78 14.48 -2.11 -10.63
CA LEU A 78 15.15 -1.02 -11.37
C LEU A 78 16.62 -1.32 -11.64
N ALA A 79 17.30 -1.98 -10.73
CA ALA A 79 18.70 -2.39 -10.89
C ALA A 79 18.92 -3.34 -12.09
N LEU A 80 17.89 -4.03 -12.54
CA LEU A 80 17.94 -4.94 -13.69
C LEU A 80 17.39 -4.33 -14.97
N TYR A 81 17.12 -3.01 -15.01
CA TYR A 81 16.45 -2.36 -16.13
C TYR A 81 17.14 -2.67 -17.47
N ASP A 82 18.45 -2.55 -17.56
CA ASP A 82 19.20 -2.79 -18.81
C ASP A 82 19.06 -4.24 -19.26
N GLN A 83 19.16 -5.20 -18.35
CA GLN A 83 18.98 -6.62 -18.68
C GLN A 83 17.53 -6.92 -19.12
N LEU A 84 16.55 -6.40 -18.41
CA LEU A 84 15.13 -6.61 -18.72
C LEU A 84 14.78 -5.99 -20.09
N SER A 85 15.35 -4.85 -20.43
CA SER A 85 15.14 -4.16 -21.69
C SER A 85 15.64 -4.97 -22.91
N THR A 86 16.55 -5.91 -22.71
CA THR A 86 16.99 -6.83 -23.79
C THR A 86 15.98 -7.95 -24.04
N ILE A 87 15.08 -8.22 -23.09
CA ILE A 87 14.08 -9.28 -23.18
C ILE A 87 12.81 -8.78 -23.87
N ALA A 88 12.30 -7.63 -23.44
CA ALA A 88 11.09 -6.99 -23.96
C ALA A 88 11.10 -5.49 -23.61
N PRO A 89 10.24 -4.67 -24.24
CA PRO A 89 10.04 -3.29 -23.80
C PRO A 89 9.76 -3.23 -22.31
N THR A 90 10.52 -2.39 -21.60
CA THR A 90 10.45 -2.28 -20.14
C THR A 90 10.11 -0.86 -19.75
N LEU A 91 9.02 -0.67 -19.00
CA LEU A 91 8.56 0.62 -18.52
C LEU A 91 8.78 0.74 -17.03
N ILE A 92 9.27 1.89 -16.59
CA ILE A 92 9.46 2.24 -15.20
C ILE A 92 8.24 3.02 -14.74
N ILE A 93 7.54 2.52 -13.72
CA ILE A 93 6.31 3.10 -13.20
C ILE A 93 6.55 3.56 -11.76
N ASN A 94 6.29 4.84 -11.49
CA ASN A 94 6.33 5.36 -10.13
C ASN A 94 4.94 5.34 -9.49
N TYR A 95 4.82 4.74 -8.31
CA TYR A 95 3.56 4.67 -7.56
C TYR A 95 3.57 5.48 -6.25
N ASP A 96 4.72 6.04 -5.86
CA ASP A 96 4.89 6.58 -4.51
C ASP A 96 4.37 8.02 -4.33
N ASP A 97 3.94 8.68 -5.40
CA ASP A 97 3.53 10.09 -5.41
C ASP A 97 2.13 10.31 -6.01
N LYS A 98 1.32 9.27 -6.08
CA LYS A 98 0.00 9.36 -6.71
C LYS A 98 -1.05 8.50 -6.02
N SER A 99 -2.32 8.82 -6.30
CA SER A 99 -3.44 7.99 -5.87
C SER A 99 -3.44 6.66 -6.62
N TRP A 100 -4.11 5.65 -6.06
CA TRP A 100 -4.29 4.39 -6.76
C TRP A 100 -5.12 4.56 -8.05
N GLN A 101 -6.02 5.55 -8.09
CA GLN A 101 -6.81 5.85 -9.28
C GLN A 101 -5.93 6.40 -10.41
N SER A 102 -5.03 7.33 -10.09
CA SER A 102 -4.08 7.86 -11.07
C SER A 102 -3.15 6.78 -11.61
N LEU A 103 -2.67 5.89 -10.75
CA LEU A 103 -1.87 4.74 -11.16
C LEU A 103 -2.67 3.80 -12.08
N LEU A 104 -3.92 3.51 -11.71
CA LEU A 104 -4.80 2.64 -12.50
C LEU A 104 -5.06 3.23 -13.89
N THR A 105 -5.29 4.53 -13.97
CA THR A 105 -5.47 5.25 -15.24
C THR A 105 -4.23 5.13 -16.11
N GLN A 106 -3.05 5.36 -15.57
CA GLN A 106 -1.78 5.22 -16.28
C GLN A 106 -1.58 3.80 -16.81
N LEU A 107 -1.82 2.79 -15.98
CA LEU A 107 -1.69 1.39 -16.39
C LEU A 107 -2.74 0.98 -17.44
N GLY A 108 -3.93 1.56 -17.37
CA GLY A 108 -4.95 1.42 -18.41
C GLY A 108 -4.49 1.96 -19.77
N GLU A 109 -3.90 3.14 -19.80
CA GLU A 109 -3.34 3.75 -21.00
C GLU A 109 -2.21 2.90 -21.60
N ILE A 110 -1.32 2.39 -20.75
CA ILE A 110 -0.19 1.56 -21.18
C ILE A 110 -0.67 0.24 -21.81
N THR A 111 -1.74 -0.35 -21.28
CA THR A 111 -2.20 -1.70 -21.65
C THR A 111 -3.42 -1.71 -22.58
N GLY A 112 -3.93 -0.54 -22.96
CA GLY A 112 -5.13 -0.45 -23.80
C GLY A 112 -6.43 -0.81 -23.04
N HIS A 113 -6.47 -0.58 -21.72
CA HIS A 113 -7.59 -0.90 -20.84
C HIS A 113 -8.15 0.35 -20.16
N GLU A 114 -8.17 1.46 -20.87
CA GLU A 114 -8.64 2.76 -20.37
C GLU A 114 -10.10 2.70 -19.91
N LYS A 115 -10.94 1.99 -20.65
CA LYS A 115 -12.35 1.83 -20.32
C LYS A 115 -12.53 1.09 -19.01
N GLN A 116 -11.84 -0.01 -18.83
CA GLN A 116 -11.89 -0.82 -17.61
C GLN A 116 -11.40 -0.01 -16.40
N ALA A 117 -10.32 0.76 -16.57
CA ALA A 117 -9.81 1.65 -15.53
C ALA A 117 -10.85 2.70 -15.13
N ALA A 118 -11.47 3.36 -16.09
CA ALA A 118 -12.51 4.36 -15.84
C ALA A 118 -13.73 3.76 -15.14
N GLU A 119 -14.17 2.58 -15.53
CA GLU A 119 -15.28 1.85 -14.90
C GLU A 119 -15.01 1.50 -13.44
N ARG A 120 -13.79 1.00 -13.13
CA ARG A 120 -13.39 0.68 -11.75
C ARG A 120 -13.35 1.92 -10.88
N ILE A 121 -12.79 3.01 -11.38
CA ILE A 121 -12.73 4.28 -10.67
C ILE A 121 -14.14 4.83 -10.42
N ALA A 122 -15.01 4.84 -11.42
CA ALA A 122 -16.37 5.32 -11.28
C ALA A 122 -17.18 4.48 -10.26
N GLN A 123 -17.02 3.17 -10.26
CA GLN A 123 -17.63 2.28 -9.28
C GLN A 123 -17.17 2.59 -7.87
N PHE A 124 -15.88 2.80 -7.68
CA PHE A 124 -15.30 3.15 -6.38
C PHE A 124 -15.77 4.54 -5.92
N ASP A 125 -15.81 5.52 -6.81
CA ASP A 125 -16.25 6.88 -6.47
C ASP A 125 -17.68 6.92 -5.93
N LYS A 126 -18.58 6.08 -6.43
CA LYS A 126 -19.93 5.94 -5.89
C LYS A 126 -19.91 5.37 -4.47
N GLN A 127 -19.10 4.34 -4.23
CA GLN A 127 -18.95 3.75 -2.90
C GLN A 127 -18.31 4.74 -1.92
N LEU A 128 -17.33 5.50 -2.37
CA LEU A 128 -16.68 6.52 -1.56
C LEU A 128 -17.65 7.63 -1.15
N ALA A 129 -18.46 8.14 -2.08
CA ALA A 129 -19.44 9.17 -1.80
C ALA A 129 -20.48 8.69 -0.78
N ALA A 130 -20.99 7.47 -0.93
CA ALA A 130 -21.92 6.87 0.03
C ALA A 130 -21.29 6.67 1.41
N ALA A 131 -20.05 6.21 1.46
CA ALA A 131 -19.32 6.02 2.71
C ALA A 131 -19.05 7.34 3.44
N LYS A 132 -18.71 8.38 2.69
CA LYS A 132 -18.46 9.73 3.24
C LYS A 132 -19.67 10.30 3.97
N GLU A 133 -20.88 10.00 3.52
CA GLU A 133 -22.12 10.40 4.19
C GLU A 133 -22.40 9.59 5.46
N GLN A 134 -21.91 8.36 5.55
CA GLN A 134 -22.18 7.45 6.66
C GLN A 134 -21.13 7.54 7.78
N ILE A 135 -19.88 7.79 7.41
CA ILE A 135 -18.76 7.80 8.35
C ILE A 135 -18.84 9.03 9.26
N LYS A 136 -18.80 8.78 10.57
CA LYS A 136 -18.57 9.81 11.58
C LYS A 136 -17.09 9.86 11.90
N LEU A 137 -16.43 10.95 11.55
CA LEU A 137 -14.98 11.05 11.73
C LEU A 137 -14.58 10.86 13.20
N PRO A 138 -13.57 10.03 13.48
CA PRO A 138 -12.96 9.94 14.80
C PRO A 138 -12.19 11.24 15.13
N PRO A 139 -11.64 11.38 16.35
CA PRO A 139 -10.80 12.52 16.66
C PRO A 139 -9.71 12.79 15.62
N GLN A 140 -9.60 14.05 15.19
CA GLN A 140 -8.67 14.50 14.16
C GLN A 140 -7.51 15.28 14.80
N PRO A 141 -6.33 15.35 14.19
CA PRO A 141 -5.94 14.68 12.95
C PRO A 141 -5.60 13.20 13.14
N VAL A 142 -5.46 12.48 12.04
CA VAL A 142 -5.14 11.05 12.00
C VAL A 142 -3.69 10.83 11.60
N THR A 143 -3.01 9.90 12.24
CA THR A 143 -1.72 9.37 11.79
C THR A 143 -1.93 7.98 11.19
N ALA A 144 -1.56 7.79 9.93
CA ALA A 144 -1.67 6.53 9.21
C ALA A 144 -0.29 5.87 9.11
N ILE A 145 -0.19 4.62 9.57
CA ILE A 145 1.10 3.92 9.67
C ILE A 145 0.99 2.45 9.28
N VAL A 146 2.15 1.87 9.00
CA VAL A 146 2.39 0.43 9.14
C VAL A 146 3.29 0.26 10.36
N TYR A 147 2.81 -0.42 11.38
CA TYR A 147 3.52 -0.61 12.64
C TYR A 147 4.24 -1.96 12.68
N THR A 148 5.51 -1.95 13.08
CA THR A 148 6.31 -3.15 13.27
C THR A 148 6.74 -3.26 14.73
N ALA A 149 5.97 -4.00 15.51
CA ALA A 149 6.18 -4.13 16.96
C ALA A 149 7.56 -4.66 17.33
N ALA A 150 8.03 -5.70 16.63
CA ALA A 150 9.33 -6.33 16.90
C ALA A 150 10.52 -5.38 16.68
N ALA A 151 10.39 -4.44 15.74
CA ALA A 151 11.43 -3.46 15.44
C ALA A 151 11.25 -2.12 16.17
N HIS A 152 10.16 -1.96 16.94
CA HIS A 152 9.77 -0.69 17.56
C HIS A 152 9.83 0.48 16.56
N SER A 153 9.25 0.25 15.39
CA SER A 153 9.28 1.19 14.27
C SER A 153 7.93 1.28 13.56
N ALA A 154 7.76 2.36 12.81
CA ALA A 154 6.61 2.54 11.93
C ALA A 154 7.03 3.21 10.63
N ASN A 155 6.34 2.85 9.56
CA ASN A 155 6.32 3.63 8.33
C ASN A 155 5.06 4.49 8.33
N LEU A 156 5.23 5.80 8.32
CA LEU A 156 4.14 6.75 8.30
C LEU A 156 3.78 7.06 6.84
N TRP A 157 2.51 6.93 6.49
CA TRP A 157 2.01 7.30 5.18
C TRP A 157 1.86 8.81 5.07
N THR A 158 2.44 9.38 4.01
CA THR A 158 2.39 10.82 3.74
C THR A 158 1.09 11.22 3.03
N PRO A 159 0.76 12.53 2.96
CA PRO A 159 -0.34 13.00 2.12
C PRO A 159 -0.19 12.69 0.63
N GLU A 160 1.04 12.50 0.13
CA GLU A 160 1.31 12.13 -1.27
C GLU A 160 1.05 10.65 -1.55
N SER A 161 1.06 9.81 -0.52
CA SER A 161 0.82 8.37 -0.64
C SER A 161 -0.61 8.08 -1.12
N ALA A 162 -0.82 6.91 -1.73
CA ALA A 162 -2.16 6.44 -2.07
C ALA A 162 -3.06 6.35 -0.83
N GLN A 163 -2.51 5.89 0.28
CA GLN A 163 -3.20 5.78 1.57
C GLN A 163 -3.62 7.15 2.10
N GLY A 164 -2.69 8.11 2.11
CA GLY A 164 -2.96 9.47 2.56
C GLY A 164 -4.00 10.18 1.70
N GLN A 165 -3.88 10.05 0.38
CA GLN A 165 -4.85 10.65 -0.55
C GLN A 165 -6.25 10.06 -0.37
N MET A 166 -6.38 8.74 -0.17
CA MET A 166 -7.67 8.11 0.09
C MET A 166 -8.31 8.63 1.37
N LEU A 167 -7.56 8.75 2.45
CA LEU A 167 -8.07 9.27 3.72
C LEU A 167 -8.54 10.72 3.57
N GLU A 168 -7.79 11.55 2.87
CA GLU A 168 -8.20 12.94 2.59
C GLU A 168 -9.46 13.02 1.73
N GLN A 169 -9.60 12.14 0.74
CA GLN A 169 -10.82 12.02 -0.08
C GLN A 169 -12.06 11.71 0.77
N LEU A 170 -11.88 10.95 1.85
CA LEU A 170 -12.95 10.62 2.80
C LEU A 170 -13.22 11.72 3.83
N GLY A 171 -12.42 12.77 3.86
CA GLY A 171 -12.57 13.88 4.78
C GLY A 171 -11.71 13.82 6.03
N PHE A 172 -10.83 12.82 6.15
CA PHE A 172 -9.84 12.78 7.24
C PHE A 172 -8.75 13.83 7.03
N THR A 173 -8.24 14.36 8.13
CA THR A 173 -7.07 15.25 8.13
C THR A 173 -5.86 14.49 8.64
N LEU A 174 -4.78 14.44 7.88
CA LEU A 174 -3.55 13.81 8.31
C LEU A 174 -2.75 14.70 9.25
N ALA A 175 -2.22 14.10 10.31
CA ALA A 175 -1.37 14.80 11.27
C ALA A 175 -0.06 15.24 10.59
N LYS A 176 0.39 16.44 10.92
CA LYS A 176 1.68 16.97 10.47
C LYS A 176 2.76 16.54 11.46
N LEU A 177 3.91 16.10 10.92
CA LEU A 177 5.07 15.79 11.75
C LEU A 177 5.63 17.05 12.43
N PRO A 178 6.12 16.92 13.69
CA PRO A 178 6.84 17.99 14.35
C PRO A 178 8.06 18.45 13.55
N ALA A 179 8.34 19.74 13.58
CA ALA A 179 9.55 20.28 12.98
C ALA A 179 10.80 19.71 13.63
N GLY A 180 11.83 19.40 12.82
CA GLY A 180 13.11 18.88 13.31
C GLY A 180 13.14 17.37 13.56
N LEU A 181 12.07 16.65 13.27
CA LEU A 181 12.06 15.19 13.38
C LEU A 181 12.90 14.56 12.26
N ASN A 182 13.93 13.81 12.63
CA ASN A 182 14.82 13.15 11.68
C ASN A 182 14.28 11.77 11.33
N ALA A 183 13.77 11.64 10.11
CA ALA A 183 13.33 10.35 9.58
C ALA A 183 14.52 9.55 9.02
N SER A 184 14.46 8.22 9.17
CA SER A 184 15.42 7.34 8.52
C SER A 184 15.20 7.35 7.00
N GLN A 185 16.29 7.29 6.23
CA GLN A 185 16.27 7.17 4.78
C GLN A 185 16.81 5.81 4.32
N SER A 186 16.73 4.79 5.16
CA SER A 186 17.26 3.45 4.86
C SER A 186 16.61 2.81 3.63
N GLN A 187 15.41 3.23 3.26
CA GLN A 187 14.70 2.78 2.04
C GLN A 187 14.88 3.72 0.84
N GLY A 188 15.86 4.61 0.91
CA GLY A 188 16.10 5.61 -0.12
C GLY A 188 15.12 6.79 -0.04
N LYS A 189 15.14 7.63 -1.09
CA LYS A 189 14.26 8.78 -1.19
C LYS A 189 12.87 8.34 -1.67
N ARG A 190 11.87 8.48 -0.81
CA ARG A 190 10.48 8.12 -1.11
C ARG A 190 9.55 9.29 -0.80
N HIS A 191 8.41 9.35 -1.53
CA HIS A 191 7.37 10.36 -1.33
C HIS A 191 6.20 9.82 -0.50
N ASP A 192 6.01 8.52 -0.46
CA ASP A 192 4.83 7.88 0.16
C ASP A 192 5.01 7.56 1.64
N ILE A 193 6.23 7.35 2.11
CA ILE A 193 6.49 6.95 3.51
C ILE A 193 7.58 7.77 4.17
N ILE A 194 7.45 7.89 5.50
CA ILE A 194 8.48 8.40 6.39
C ILE A 194 8.73 7.32 7.44
N GLN A 195 9.99 6.88 7.55
CA GLN A 195 10.37 5.87 8.52
C GLN A 195 10.62 6.50 9.90
N LEU A 196 9.94 5.99 10.91
CA LEU A 196 10.05 6.39 12.29
C LEU A 196 10.53 5.23 13.15
N GLY A 197 11.56 5.44 13.94
CA GLY A 197 12.08 4.43 14.86
C GLY A 197 12.76 5.07 16.07
N GLY A 198 13.03 4.27 17.08
CA GLY A 198 13.68 4.74 18.29
C GLY A 198 12.95 5.90 18.94
N GLU A 199 13.69 6.95 19.23
CA GLU A 199 13.17 8.16 19.91
C GLU A 199 12.14 8.94 19.06
N ASN A 200 12.22 8.82 17.74
CA ASN A 200 11.32 9.52 16.82
C ASN A 200 9.95 8.87 16.69
N LEU A 201 9.80 7.63 17.12
CA LEU A 201 8.54 6.90 16.98
C LEU A 201 7.40 7.60 17.73
N ALA A 202 7.56 7.82 19.02
CA ALA A 202 6.54 8.47 19.84
C ALA A 202 6.23 9.89 19.37
N ALA A 203 7.25 10.67 19.03
CA ALA A 203 7.09 12.05 18.54
C ALA A 203 6.34 12.10 17.20
N GLY A 204 6.54 11.13 16.34
CA GLY A 204 5.91 11.04 15.01
C GLY A 204 4.48 10.51 15.02
N LEU A 205 4.06 9.79 16.09
CA LEU A 205 2.70 9.28 16.25
C LEU A 205 1.80 10.28 16.97
N ASN A 206 1.72 11.49 16.47
CA ASN A 206 1.11 12.64 17.13
C ASN A 206 -0.36 12.88 16.76
N GLY A 207 -0.98 12.03 15.97
CA GLY A 207 -2.40 12.13 15.66
C GLY A 207 -3.29 11.82 16.86
N GLU A 208 -4.49 12.40 16.87
CA GLU A 208 -5.51 12.08 17.88
C GLU A 208 -6.11 10.69 17.66
N SER A 209 -6.00 10.16 16.44
CA SER A 209 -6.32 8.79 16.09
C SER A 209 -5.17 8.16 15.30
N LEU A 210 -4.92 6.86 15.50
CA LEU A 210 -3.92 6.08 14.76
C LEU A 210 -4.62 5.04 13.90
N PHE A 211 -4.31 5.02 12.61
CA PHE A 211 -4.79 4.02 11.66
C PHE A 211 -3.65 3.08 11.26
N LEU A 212 -3.85 1.79 11.50
CA LEU A 212 -2.87 0.76 11.22
C LEU A 212 -3.19 0.07 9.90
N PHE A 213 -2.53 0.49 8.83
CA PHE A 213 -2.53 -0.22 7.57
C PHE A 213 -1.68 -1.49 7.70
N ALA A 214 -2.03 -2.53 6.97
CA ALA A 214 -1.38 -3.84 7.05
C ALA A 214 -1.37 -4.43 8.47
N GLY A 215 -2.27 -3.98 9.32
CA GLY A 215 -2.35 -4.35 10.73
C GLY A 215 -3.65 -5.03 11.10
N ASP A 216 -3.59 -5.92 12.06
CA ASP A 216 -4.74 -6.54 12.71
C ASP A 216 -4.90 -6.05 14.16
N GLN A 217 -5.86 -6.63 14.88
CA GLN A 217 -6.10 -6.25 16.26
C GLN A 217 -4.90 -6.50 17.17
N LYS A 218 -4.07 -7.51 16.88
CA LYS A 218 -2.86 -7.78 17.66
C LYS A 218 -1.86 -6.63 17.58
N ASP A 219 -1.79 -5.95 16.46
CA ASP A 219 -0.93 -4.78 16.28
C ASP A 219 -1.43 -3.58 17.08
N ALA A 220 -2.74 -3.36 17.10
CA ALA A 220 -3.35 -2.34 17.95
C ALA A 220 -3.12 -2.66 19.45
N ASP A 221 -3.28 -3.91 19.85
CA ASP A 221 -3.02 -4.36 21.21
C ASP A 221 -1.55 -4.16 21.60
N ALA A 222 -0.62 -4.41 20.68
CA ALA A 222 0.80 -4.17 20.90
C ALA A 222 1.13 -2.68 21.12
N ILE A 223 0.45 -1.77 20.43
CA ILE A 223 0.59 -0.33 20.66
C ILE A 223 0.07 0.05 22.05
N TYR A 224 -1.11 -0.44 22.43
CA TYR A 224 -1.66 -0.19 23.76
C TYR A 224 -0.78 -0.76 24.89
N ALA A 225 -0.12 -1.87 24.66
CA ALA A 225 0.79 -2.50 25.62
C ALA A 225 2.19 -1.89 25.69
N ASN A 226 2.55 -1.04 24.73
CA ASN A 226 3.89 -0.46 24.70
C ASN A 226 4.00 0.74 25.65
N PRO A 227 4.78 0.63 26.74
CA PRO A 227 4.88 1.71 27.73
C PRO A 227 5.48 2.99 27.17
N LEU A 228 6.29 2.91 26.10
CA LEU A 228 6.87 4.09 25.42
C LEU A 228 5.83 4.93 24.69
N LEU A 229 4.68 4.34 24.36
CA LEU A 229 3.58 4.97 23.65
C LEU A 229 2.38 5.29 24.53
N ALA A 230 2.44 4.95 25.83
CA ALA A 230 1.31 5.08 26.75
C ALA A 230 0.82 6.52 26.95
N HIS A 231 1.69 7.51 26.73
CA HIS A 231 1.38 8.92 26.87
C HIS A 231 0.74 9.56 25.64
N LEU A 232 0.70 8.85 24.52
CA LEU A 232 0.12 9.38 23.27
C LEU A 232 -1.40 9.60 23.42
N PRO A 233 -1.94 10.73 22.91
CA PRO A 233 -3.38 11.00 22.98
C PRO A 233 -4.24 9.86 22.42
N ALA A 234 -3.88 9.33 21.26
CA ALA A 234 -4.62 8.24 20.64
C ALA A 234 -4.62 6.95 21.49
N VAL A 235 -3.53 6.67 22.21
CA VAL A 235 -3.43 5.51 23.12
C VAL A 235 -4.27 5.73 24.36
N GLN A 236 -4.14 6.89 25.00
CA GLN A 236 -4.92 7.26 26.20
C GLN A 236 -6.43 7.24 25.93
N ASN A 237 -6.85 7.74 24.78
CA ASN A 237 -8.25 7.85 24.39
C ASN A 237 -8.76 6.63 23.61
N LYS A 238 -7.95 5.57 23.51
CA LYS A 238 -8.30 4.31 22.81
C LYS A 238 -8.73 4.52 21.35
N GLN A 239 -7.99 5.35 20.63
CA GLN A 239 -8.25 5.72 19.25
C GLN A 239 -7.20 5.08 18.31
N VAL A 240 -6.93 3.79 18.47
CA VAL A 240 -6.03 3.03 17.60
C VAL A 240 -6.85 1.99 16.86
N TYR A 241 -6.84 2.04 15.53
CA TYR A 241 -7.70 1.26 14.67
C TYR A 241 -6.91 0.45 13.63
N ALA A 242 -7.09 -0.86 13.63
CA ALA A 242 -6.51 -1.75 12.65
C ALA A 242 -7.39 -1.81 11.40
N LEU A 243 -6.79 -1.62 10.22
CA LEU A 243 -7.52 -1.58 8.95
C LEU A 243 -7.47 -2.90 8.17
N GLY A 244 -6.74 -3.90 8.67
CA GLY A 244 -6.65 -5.22 8.06
C GLY A 244 -5.33 -5.48 7.33
N THR A 245 -5.01 -6.75 7.20
CA THR A 245 -3.73 -7.20 6.61
C THR A 245 -3.68 -7.05 5.08
N GLU A 246 -4.83 -6.82 4.44
CA GLU A 246 -4.97 -6.64 3.00
C GLU A 246 -4.72 -5.20 2.53
N THR A 247 -4.29 -4.31 3.42
CA THR A 247 -4.24 -2.86 3.15
C THR A 247 -2.82 -2.30 3.03
N PHE A 248 -1.81 -3.16 2.92
CA PHE A 248 -0.41 -2.72 2.82
C PHE A 248 -0.15 -1.85 1.59
N ARG A 249 -0.59 -2.32 0.43
CA ARG A 249 -0.55 -1.56 -0.82
C ARG A 249 -1.97 -1.26 -1.27
N LEU A 250 -2.24 -0.02 -1.67
CA LEU A 250 -3.55 0.34 -2.18
C LEU A 250 -3.63 0.12 -3.69
N ASP A 251 -4.60 -0.68 -4.06
CA ASP A 251 -5.12 -0.88 -5.40
C ASP A 251 -6.66 -0.86 -5.30
N TYR A 252 -7.34 -1.15 -6.39
CA TYR A 252 -8.80 -1.22 -6.40
C TYR A 252 -9.35 -2.19 -5.33
N TYR A 253 -8.72 -3.35 -5.16
CA TYR A 253 -9.19 -4.38 -4.22
C TYR A 253 -9.02 -3.95 -2.76
N SER A 254 -7.85 -3.50 -2.40
CA SER A 254 -7.56 -3.08 -1.02
C SER A 254 -8.25 -1.76 -0.67
N ALA A 255 -8.36 -0.82 -1.59
CA ALA A 255 -9.10 0.43 -1.37
C ALA A 255 -10.57 0.16 -1.04
N THR A 256 -11.20 -0.78 -1.73
CA THR A 256 -12.57 -1.22 -1.43
C THR A 256 -12.66 -1.80 0.00
N GLN A 257 -11.69 -2.61 0.41
CA GLN A 257 -11.66 -3.18 1.76
C GLN A 257 -11.43 -2.12 2.84
N VAL A 258 -10.52 -1.17 2.62
CA VAL A 258 -10.34 -0.04 3.54
C VAL A 258 -11.64 0.72 3.73
N LEU A 259 -12.35 1.00 2.64
CA LEU A 259 -13.62 1.71 2.67
C LEU A 259 -14.67 0.99 3.51
N GLU A 260 -14.84 -0.31 3.30
CA GLU A 260 -15.76 -1.15 4.08
C GLU A 260 -15.35 -1.21 5.56
N ARG A 261 -14.05 -1.28 5.83
CA ARG A 261 -13.54 -1.29 7.20
C ARG A 261 -13.81 0.03 7.94
N LEU A 262 -13.56 1.15 7.28
CA LEU A 262 -13.84 2.47 7.86
C LEU A 262 -15.33 2.70 8.10
N LYS A 263 -16.20 2.22 7.22
CA LYS A 263 -17.65 2.24 7.42
C LYS A 263 -18.08 1.42 8.63
N ALA A 264 -17.42 0.27 8.88
CA ALA A 264 -17.72 -0.58 10.04
C ALA A 264 -17.21 0.03 11.36
N LEU A 265 -16.11 0.80 11.32
CA LEU A 265 -15.51 1.42 12.51
C LEU A 265 -16.20 2.73 12.90
N PHE A 266 -16.69 3.48 11.97
CA PHE A 266 -17.21 4.85 12.13
C PHE A 266 -18.54 5.06 11.40
#